data_a9c787da0cfa9bf391c42e0474fd145c
#
_entry.id   a9c787da0cfa9bf391c42e0474fd145c
#
_cell.length_a   1.000
_cell.length_b   1.000
_cell.length_c   1.000
_cell.angle_alpha   90.00
_cell.angle_beta   90.00
_cell.angle_gamma   90.00
#
_symmetry.space_group_name_H-M   'P 1'
#
loop_
_entity.id
_entity.type
_entity.pdbx_description
1 polymer ?
#
loop_
_entity_poly.entity_id
_entity_poly.type
_entity_poly.pdbx_seq_one_letter_code
_entity_poly.pdbx_strand_id
1 'polypeptide(L)'
;MNTRTFVSVVCLSGALLANPAQAQAGGDTLRKIKETGAITLGYRESSIPFSYLDGQQKPVGISMDLCEAIVAKVKQQLNLPKLEVKTVAVNSSNRIPLVVNGTVDIECGGTANNAARQKQVAFSVATFVSQPMWLVRADAGIKQTAGLKGKTAVVTQGSNAVGFTRKINDEQKLELTVIQAKDHGESMLTLDSGRAVAWMEDDILLAGEKANARNSAAFALVPTNLDNIYYGLMFRKDDPEFKTLVDGVLGGLMKSGEFEKLYKKWYESPIPPRNMNLAFPMSDKLKERVKAPSDKIDG
;
A
#
# COMPACT_ATOMS: atom_id res chain seq x y z
N MET A 1 -15.71 10.68 -88.84
CA MET A 1 -16.69 10.28 -87.79
C MET A 1 -15.87 9.64 -86.67
N ASN A 2 -15.54 10.44 -85.64
CA ASN A 2 -14.75 9.97 -84.56
C ASN A 2 -15.62 9.88 -83.26
N THR A 3 -15.89 8.65 -82.82
CA THR A 3 -16.67 8.40 -81.63
C THR A 3 -15.67 8.36 -80.42
N ARG A 4 -15.76 9.36 -79.53
CA ARG A 4 -14.99 9.37 -78.27
C ARG A 4 -15.81 8.67 -77.18
N THR A 5 -15.29 7.57 -76.63
CA THR A 5 -15.81 6.80 -75.50
C THR A 5 -15.35 7.53 -74.24
N PHE A 6 -16.27 7.99 -73.39
CA PHE A 6 -15.99 8.48 -72.05
C PHE A 6 -15.99 7.31 -71.11
N VAL A 7 -14.85 7.12 -70.43
CA VAL A 7 -14.72 6.20 -69.31
C VAL A 7 -14.96 6.97 -68.01
N SER A 8 -16.06 6.68 -67.33
CA SER A 8 -16.36 7.23 -66.00
C SER A 8 -15.65 6.42 -64.95
N VAL A 9 -14.69 7.05 -64.27
CA VAL A 9 -14.03 6.47 -63.07
C VAL A 9 -14.90 6.76 -61.85
N VAL A 10 -15.49 5.71 -61.29
CA VAL A 10 -16.21 5.79 -60.01
C VAL A 10 -15.20 5.65 -58.88
N CYS A 11 -14.89 6.76 -58.20
CA CYS A 11 -14.11 6.74 -56.96
C CYS A 11 -15.00 6.25 -55.82
N LEU A 12 -14.82 5.02 -55.37
CA LEU A 12 -15.37 4.50 -54.09
C LEU A 12 -14.56 5.10 -52.93
N SER A 13 -15.14 6.13 -52.30
CA SER A 13 -14.62 6.67 -51.05
C SER A 13 -14.96 5.71 -49.89
N GLY A 14 -14.01 4.86 -49.50
CA GLY A 14 -14.12 4.01 -48.31
C GLY A 14 -14.08 4.87 -47.04
N ALA A 15 -15.23 5.07 -46.40
CA ALA A 15 -15.29 5.66 -45.06
C ALA A 15 -14.70 4.67 -44.07
N LEU A 16 -13.48 4.92 -43.62
CA LEU A 16 -12.90 4.28 -42.42
C LEU A 16 -13.74 4.70 -41.20
N LEU A 17 -14.60 3.82 -40.75
CA LEU A 17 -15.25 3.92 -39.46
C LEU A 17 -14.15 3.78 -38.43
N ALA A 18 -13.59 4.90 -37.98
CA ALA A 18 -12.77 4.96 -36.76
C ALA A 18 -13.70 4.59 -35.59
N ASN A 19 -13.60 3.35 -35.10
CA ASN A 19 -14.14 3.03 -33.80
C ASN A 19 -13.50 3.98 -32.79
N PRO A 20 -14.27 4.81 -32.07
CA PRO A 20 -13.72 5.53 -30.94
C PRO A 20 -13.27 4.44 -29.95
N ALA A 21 -11.97 4.31 -29.75
CA ALA A 21 -11.44 3.63 -28.58
C ALA A 21 -12.15 4.29 -27.40
N GLN A 22 -13.13 3.59 -26.82
CA GLN A 22 -13.73 4.00 -25.57
C GLN A 22 -12.59 4.08 -24.58
N ALA A 23 -12.11 5.31 -24.33
CA ALA A 23 -11.35 5.60 -23.15
C ALA A 23 -12.18 5.03 -22.00
N GLN A 24 -11.68 3.95 -21.41
CA GLN A 24 -12.33 3.27 -20.30
C GLN A 24 -12.43 4.32 -19.21
N ALA A 25 -13.63 4.89 -19.04
CA ALA A 25 -13.91 5.87 -18.01
C ALA A 25 -13.42 5.29 -16.69
N GLY A 26 -12.47 5.98 -16.07
CA GLY A 26 -11.92 5.58 -14.79
C GLY A 26 -13.06 5.31 -13.82
N GLY A 27 -12.93 4.21 -13.05
CA GLY A 27 -13.70 4.08 -11.85
C GLY A 27 -15.06 3.41 -11.95
N ASP A 28 -15.14 2.18 -12.43
CA ASP A 28 -16.34 1.36 -12.25
C ASP A 28 -16.01 -0.02 -11.70
N THR A 29 -15.40 -0.03 -10.51
CA THR A 29 -14.99 -1.27 -9.85
C THR A 29 -16.20 -2.15 -9.55
N LEU A 30 -17.30 -1.58 -9.07
CA LEU A 30 -18.50 -2.34 -8.73
C LEU A 30 -19.16 -2.94 -9.97
N ARG A 31 -19.19 -2.21 -11.10
CA ARG A 31 -19.70 -2.75 -12.37
C ARG A 31 -18.82 -3.90 -12.87
N LYS A 32 -17.50 -3.72 -12.90
CA LYS A 32 -16.54 -4.79 -13.26
C LYS A 32 -16.78 -6.04 -12.41
N ILE A 33 -16.89 -5.88 -11.08
CA ILE A 33 -17.13 -7.00 -10.15
C ILE A 33 -18.45 -7.69 -10.47
N LYS A 34 -19.50 -6.92 -10.75
CA LYS A 34 -20.82 -7.46 -11.11
C LYS A 34 -20.79 -8.26 -12.41
N GLU A 35 -20.08 -7.77 -13.43
CA GLU A 35 -19.94 -8.39 -14.74
C GLU A 35 -19.06 -9.65 -14.70
N THR A 36 -17.99 -9.63 -13.94
CA THR A 36 -17.01 -10.73 -13.88
C THR A 36 -17.30 -11.76 -12.79
N GLY A 37 -18.14 -11.42 -11.81
CA GLY A 37 -18.38 -12.27 -10.64
C GLY A 37 -17.15 -12.41 -9.72
N ALA A 38 -16.13 -11.54 -9.84
CA ALA A 38 -14.90 -11.63 -9.09
C ALA A 38 -14.41 -10.26 -8.60
N ILE A 39 -13.80 -10.25 -7.41
CA ILE A 39 -13.01 -9.12 -6.87
C ILE A 39 -11.58 -9.57 -6.65
N THR A 40 -10.60 -8.72 -6.99
CA THR A 40 -9.18 -9.02 -6.83
C THR A 40 -8.54 -8.13 -5.77
N LEU A 41 -8.03 -8.77 -4.71
CA LEU A 41 -7.31 -8.13 -3.61
C LEU A 41 -5.81 -8.19 -3.87
N GLY A 42 -5.12 -7.05 -3.78
CA GLY A 42 -3.67 -7.00 -3.76
C GLY A 42 -3.15 -7.18 -2.34
N TYR A 43 -2.34 -8.20 -2.08
CA TYR A 43 -1.76 -8.44 -0.77
C TYR A 43 -0.23 -8.29 -0.78
N ARG A 44 0.36 -8.04 0.41
CA ARG A 44 1.80 -7.96 0.62
C ARG A 44 2.31 -9.26 1.25
N GLU A 45 3.54 -9.62 0.93
CA GLU A 45 4.16 -10.84 1.46
C GLU A 45 4.95 -10.60 2.74
N SER A 46 5.35 -9.34 3.02
CA SER A 46 6.24 -8.98 4.14
C SER A 46 5.97 -7.57 4.69
N SER A 47 4.71 -7.20 4.93
CA SER A 47 4.35 -5.89 5.50
C SER A 47 3.59 -6.06 6.82
N ILE A 48 4.30 -6.59 7.83
CA ILE A 48 3.75 -6.86 9.18
C ILE A 48 3.43 -5.52 9.88
N PRO A 49 2.23 -5.38 10.47
CA PRO A 49 1.12 -6.33 10.61
C PRO A 49 -0.01 -6.09 9.61
N PHE A 50 0.19 -5.29 8.54
CA PHE A 50 -0.86 -4.90 7.59
C PHE A 50 -1.27 -6.03 6.67
N SER A 51 -0.29 -6.62 5.98
CA SER A 51 -0.49 -7.72 5.05
C SER A 51 0.84 -8.48 4.88
N TYR A 52 0.84 -9.76 5.20
CA TYR A 52 2.01 -10.62 5.14
C TYR A 52 1.59 -12.09 5.10
N LEU A 53 2.54 -12.98 4.81
CA LEU A 53 2.29 -14.42 4.78
C LEU A 53 2.49 -15.03 6.16
N ASP A 54 1.50 -15.79 6.63
CA ASP A 54 1.62 -16.59 7.85
C ASP A 54 2.47 -17.86 7.63
N GLY A 55 2.57 -18.70 8.64
CA GLY A 55 3.33 -19.97 8.56
C GLY A 55 2.77 -20.99 7.55
N GLN A 56 1.56 -20.79 7.04
CA GLN A 56 0.90 -21.61 6.03
C GLN A 56 0.88 -20.93 4.65
N GLN A 57 1.64 -19.86 4.47
CA GLN A 57 1.68 -19.04 3.24
C GLN A 57 0.33 -18.40 2.89
N LYS A 58 -0.53 -18.17 3.88
CA LYS A 58 -1.79 -17.46 3.70
C LYS A 58 -1.59 -15.97 3.97
N PRO A 59 -2.11 -15.07 3.11
CA PRO A 59 -2.12 -13.64 3.39
C PRO A 59 -2.98 -13.33 4.62
N VAL A 60 -2.37 -12.67 5.61
CA VAL A 60 -3.02 -12.25 6.87
C VAL A 60 -2.60 -10.83 7.23
N GLY A 61 -3.29 -10.20 8.17
CA GLY A 61 -3.00 -8.87 8.66
C GLY A 61 -4.24 -8.00 8.79
N ILE A 62 -4.11 -6.86 9.47
CA ILE A 62 -5.24 -5.96 9.69
C ILE A 62 -5.87 -5.50 8.37
N SER A 63 -5.07 -5.16 7.35
CA SER A 63 -5.59 -4.72 6.06
C SER A 63 -6.31 -5.83 5.31
N MET A 64 -5.93 -7.09 5.52
CA MET A 64 -6.67 -8.24 4.99
C MET A 64 -8.03 -8.37 5.66
N ASP A 65 -8.09 -8.28 7.01
CA ASP A 65 -9.37 -8.31 7.75
C ASP A 65 -10.30 -7.14 7.33
N LEU A 66 -9.75 -5.93 7.13
CA LEU A 66 -10.52 -4.79 6.64
C LEU A 66 -11.05 -5.01 5.21
N CYS A 67 -10.24 -5.59 4.34
CA CYS A 67 -10.66 -5.95 2.98
C CYS A 67 -11.73 -7.05 2.99
N GLU A 68 -11.65 -8.03 3.88
CA GLU A 68 -12.70 -9.05 4.04
C GLU A 68 -14.06 -8.41 4.41
N ALA A 69 -14.07 -7.42 5.29
CA ALA A 69 -15.29 -6.66 5.61
C ALA A 69 -15.83 -5.89 4.38
N ILE A 70 -14.94 -5.31 3.57
CA ILE A 70 -15.32 -4.63 2.32
C ILE A 70 -15.91 -5.65 1.33
N VAL A 71 -15.27 -6.81 1.15
CA VAL A 71 -15.77 -7.89 0.29
C VAL A 71 -17.17 -8.36 0.73
N ALA A 72 -17.39 -8.50 2.04
CA ALA A 72 -18.71 -8.86 2.57
C ALA A 72 -19.77 -7.81 2.18
N LYS A 73 -19.44 -6.52 2.26
CA LYS A 73 -20.33 -5.43 1.83
C LYS A 73 -20.56 -5.44 0.32
N VAL A 74 -19.54 -5.68 -0.50
CA VAL A 74 -19.67 -5.83 -1.96
C VAL A 74 -20.62 -6.99 -2.31
N LYS A 75 -20.45 -8.18 -1.69
CA LYS A 75 -21.34 -9.32 -1.85
C LYS A 75 -22.80 -8.95 -1.56
N GLN A 76 -23.03 -8.24 -0.47
CA GLN A 76 -24.36 -7.79 -0.07
C GLN A 76 -24.96 -6.79 -1.07
N GLN A 77 -24.21 -5.74 -1.42
CA GLN A 77 -24.69 -4.65 -2.26
C GLN A 77 -24.98 -5.08 -3.69
N LEU A 78 -24.15 -5.96 -4.25
CA LEU A 78 -24.31 -6.47 -5.61
C LEU A 78 -25.18 -7.73 -5.70
N ASN A 79 -25.66 -8.26 -4.55
CA ASN A 79 -26.40 -9.52 -4.47
C ASN A 79 -25.63 -10.70 -5.12
N LEU A 80 -24.33 -10.81 -4.81
CA LEU A 80 -23.42 -11.83 -5.34
C LEU A 80 -22.92 -12.76 -4.21
N PRO A 81 -23.74 -13.68 -3.68
CA PRO A 81 -23.33 -14.52 -2.54
C PRO A 81 -22.14 -15.45 -2.88
N LYS A 82 -21.97 -15.78 -4.15
CA LYS A 82 -20.87 -16.63 -4.68
C LYS A 82 -19.74 -15.81 -5.32
N LEU A 83 -19.59 -14.52 -4.94
CA LEU A 83 -18.50 -13.68 -5.44
C LEU A 83 -17.15 -14.38 -5.23
N GLU A 84 -16.41 -14.57 -6.32
CA GLU A 84 -15.03 -15.07 -6.26
C GLU A 84 -14.10 -14.00 -5.68
N VAL A 85 -13.25 -14.38 -4.72
CA VAL A 85 -12.21 -13.50 -4.17
C VAL A 85 -10.85 -13.99 -4.68
N LYS A 86 -10.25 -13.23 -5.58
CA LYS A 86 -8.90 -13.47 -6.09
C LYS A 86 -7.88 -12.68 -5.29
N THR A 87 -6.67 -13.21 -5.17
CA THR A 87 -5.55 -12.51 -4.52
C THR A 87 -4.36 -12.42 -5.45
N VAL A 88 -3.68 -11.28 -5.44
CA VAL A 88 -2.46 -11.02 -6.22
C VAL A 88 -1.39 -10.46 -5.31
N ALA A 89 -0.22 -11.09 -5.28
CA ALA A 89 0.93 -10.58 -4.53
C ALA A 89 1.44 -9.28 -5.16
N VAL A 90 1.56 -8.24 -4.34
CA VAL A 90 2.08 -6.94 -4.77
C VAL A 90 3.21 -6.49 -3.84
N ASN A 91 4.11 -5.67 -4.39
CA ASN A 91 5.16 -4.99 -3.63
C ASN A 91 5.02 -3.46 -3.74
N SER A 92 5.91 -2.72 -3.10
CA SER A 92 5.85 -1.25 -3.10
C SER A 92 6.02 -0.64 -4.49
N SER A 93 6.71 -1.31 -5.42
CA SER A 93 6.97 -0.80 -6.77
C SER A 93 5.83 -1.07 -7.75
N ASN A 94 5.14 -2.24 -7.65
CA ASN A 94 4.16 -2.66 -8.65
C ASN A 94 2.70 -2.44 -8.24
N ARG A 95 2.40 -2.19 -6.95
CA ARG A 95 1.01 -2.05 -6.46
C ARG A 95 0.22 -0.93 -7.16
N ILE A 96 0.82 0.26 -7.37
CA ILE A 96 0.14 1.37 -8.03
C ILE A 96 -0.19 1.03 -9.50
N PRO A 97 0.76 0.61 -10.36
CA PRO A 97 0.45 0.16 -11.71
C PRO A 97 -0.64 -0.92 -11.78
N LEU A 98 -0.63 -1.91 -10.87
CA LEU A 98 -1.61 -3.00 -10.85
C LEU A 98 -3.02 -2.54 -10.43
N VAL A 99 -3.12 -1.54 -9.59
CA VAL A 99 -4.40 -0.89 -9.25
C VAL A 99 -4.89 -0.03 -10.42
N VAL A 100 -4.01 0.78 -11.02
CA VAL A 100 -4.36 1.69 -12.12
C VAL A 100 -4.87 0.92 -13.34
N ASN A 101 -4.21 -0.19 -13.71
CA ASN A 101 -4.61 -0.99 -14.87
C ASN A 101 -5.78 -1.97 -14.59
N GLY A 102 -6.28 -2.01 -13.35
CA GLY A 102 -7.42 -2.85 -12.96
C GLY A 102 -7.12 -4.34 -12.73
N THR A 103 -5.85 -4.75 -12.71
CA THR A 103 -5.45 -6.10 -12.28
C THR A 103 -5.81 -6.33 -10.81
N VAL A 104 -5.65 -5.31 -9.98
CA VAL A 104 -6.04 -5.27 -8.57
C VAL A 104 -7.18 -4.28 -8.40
N ASP A 105 -8.25 -4.67 -7.70
CA ASP A 105 -9.39 -3.79 -7.42
C ASP A 105 -9.14 -2.94 -6.18
N ILE A 106 -8.55 -3.53 -5.15
CA ILE A 106 -8.16 -2.86 -3.91
C ILE A 106 -6.86 -3.45 -3.37
N GLU A 107 -5.91 -2.61 -2.99
CA GLU A 107 -4.68 -3.02 -2.32
C GLU A 107 -4.91 -3.06 -0.81
N CYS A 108 -4.74 -4.27 -0.24
CA CYS A 108 -4.95 -4.59 1.17
C CYS A 108 -3.60 -4.62 1.90
N GLY A 109 -2.91 -3.49 1.92
CA GLY A 109 -1.57 -3.37 2.50
C GLY A 109 -1.41 -2.11 3.36
N GLY A 110 -0.17 -1.82 3.74
CA GLY A 110 0.21 -0.58 4.41
C GLY A 110 0.71 0.44 3.39
N THR A 111 -0.19 1.23 2.79
CA THR A 111 0.20 2.20 1.79
C THR A 111 -0.04 3.62 2.30
N ALA A 112 1.05 4.38 2.38
CA ALA A 112 0.98 5.80 2.74
C ALA A 112 0.23 6.60 1.67
N ASN A 113 -0.77 7.34 2.12
CA ASN A 113 -1.49 8.33 1.35
C ASN A 113 -0.64 9.61 1.27
N ASN A 114 -0.32 10.05 0.07
CA ASN A 114 0.38 11.31 -0.17
C ASN A 114 -0.06 11.95 -1.49
N ALA A 115 0.21 13.25 -1.66
CA ALA A 115 -0.22 14.03 -2.81
C ALA A 115 0.26 13.48 -4.17
N ALA A 116 1.47 12.88 -4.22
CA ALA A 116 1.99 12.30 -5.45
C ALA A 116 1.22 11.04 -5.87
N ARG A 117 0.85 10.19 -4.90
CA ARG A 117 0.06 8.97 -5.13
C ARG A 117 -1.40 9.28 -5.44
N GLN A 118 -1.99 10.30 -4.79
CA GLN A 118 -3.36 10.75 -5.07
C GLN A 118 -3.57 11.25 -6.52
N LYS A 119 -2.49 11.60 -7.22
CA LYS A 119 -2.57 11.91 -8.66
C LYS A 119 -2.88 10.67 -9.51
N GLN A 120 -2.60 9.47 -9.02
CA GLN A 120 -2.69 8.21 -9.75
C GLN A 120 -3.78 7.28 -9.23
N VAL A 121 -4.02 7.28 -7.92
CA VAL A 121 -4.92 6.36 -7.21
C VAL A 121 -5.74 7.10 -6.16
N ALA A 122 -6.79 6.46 -5.66
CA ALA A 122 -7.56 6.93 -4.52
C ALA A 122 -7.20 6.13 -3.26
N PHE A 123 -7.49 6.72 -2.12
CA PHE A 123 -7.31 6.11 -0.81
C PHE A 123 -8.61 6.15 -0.01
N SER A 124 -8.79 5.17 0.86
CA SER A 124 -9.82 5.17 1.89
C SER A 124 -9.55 6.22 2.97
N VAL A 125 -10.49 6.41 3.88
CA VAL A 125 -10.22 7.04 5.17
C VAL A 125 -9.01 6.37 5.84
N ALA A 126 -8.26 7.15 6.64
CA ALA A 126 -7.02 6.67 7.24
C ALA A 126 -7.27 5.48 8.17
N THR A 127 -6.50 4.40 7.97
CA THR A 127 -6.53 3.18 8.78
C THR A 127 -5.33 3.07 9.73
N PHE A 128 -4.32 3.91 9.53
CA PHE A 128 -3.15 3.97 10.40
C PHE A 128 -2.46 5.35 10.30
N VAL A 129 -1.71 5.70 11.35
CA VAL A 129 -0.82 6.87 11.39
C VAL A 129 0.54 6.41 11.86
N SER A 130 1.56 6.65 11.05
CA SER A 130 2.93 6.17 11.24
C SER A 130 3.93 7.32 11.19
N GLN A 131 5.15 7.06 11.60
CA GLN A 131 6.30 7.99 11.46
C GLN A 131 7.46 7.29 10.76
N PRO A 132 8.16 7.97 9.83
CA PRO A 132 9.39 7.44 9.27
C PRO A 132 10.47 7.34 10.34
N MET A 133 11.13 6.17 10.43
CA MET A 133 12.22 5.91 11.36
C MET A 133 13.37 5.17 10.68
N TRP A 134 14.47 5.08 11.36
CA TRP A 134 15.55 4.15 11.03
C TRP A 134 15.46 2.91 11.92
N LEU A 135 15.58 1.73 11.35
CA LEU A 135 15.98 0.53 12.05
C LEU A 135 17.49 0.35 11.85
N VAL A 136 18.25 0.35 12.92
CA VAL A 136 19.71 0.26 12.87
C VAL A 136 20.18 -1.02 13.55
N ARG A 137 21.33 -1.54 13.14
CA ARG A 137 22.02 -2.57 13.88
C ARG A 137 22.49 -2.01 15.22
N ALA A 138 22.20 -2.72 16.31
CA ALA A 138 22.54 -2.28 17.66
C ALA A 138 24.07 -2.19 17.88
N ASP A 139 24.84 -3.10 17.23
CA ASP A 139 26.29 -3.12 17.28
C ASP A 139 26.96 -1.95 16.52
N ALA A 140 26.24 -1.25 15.67
CA ALA A 140 26.72 -0.05 14.99
C ALA A 140 26.75 1.20 15.90
N GLY A 141 26.14 1.15 17.09
CA GLY A 141 26.17 2.23 18.10
C GLY A 141 25.47 3.53 17.67
N ILE A 142 24.60 3.47 16.64
CA ILE A 142 23.92 4.64 16.07
C ILE A 142 22.71 4.97 16.92
N LYS A 143 22.67 6.20 17.45
CA LYS A 143 21.57 6.69 18.32
C LYS A 143 20.77 7.85 17.72
N GLN A 144 21.25 8.41 16.61
CA GLN A 144 20.62 9.54 15.90
C GLN A 144 21.03 9.52 14.44
N THR A 145 20.24 10.17 13.59
CA THR A 145 20.43 10.20 12.13
C THR A 145 21.85 10.66 11.73
N ALA A 146 22.44 11.62 12.42
CA ALA A 146 23.81 12.09 12.12
C ALA A 146 24.88 11.01 12.27
N GLY A 147 24.65 9.97 13.08
CA GLY A 147 25.55 8.81 13.22
C GLY A 147 25.61 7.92 11.99
N LEU A 148 24.77 8.17 10.99
CA LEU A 148 24.75 7.44 9.71
C LEU A 148 25.73 8.00 8.68
N LYS A 149 26.43 9.10 8.98
CA LYS A 149 27.35 9.75 8.00
C LYS A 149 28.36 8.74 7.44
N GLY A 150 28.46 8.67 6.11
CA GLY A 150 29.35 7.77 5.36
C GLY A 150 28.97 6.28 5.45
N LYS A 151 27.78 5.96 5.96
CA LYS A 151 27.35 4.56 6.13
C LYS A 151 26.49 4.08 4.96
N THR A 152 26.28 2.75 4.93
CA THR A 152 25.36 2.12 3.98
C THR A 152 23.99 1.96 4.64
N ALA A 153 22.95 2.47 3.98
CA ALA A 153 21.56 2.28 4.36
C ALA A 153 20.80 1.47 3.30
N VAL A 154 19.77 0.76 3.68
CA VAL A 154 18.84 0.12 2.76
C VAL A 154 17.50 0.83 2.81
N VAL A 155 16.79 0.85 1.68
CA VAL A 155 15.40 1.31 1.53
C VAL A 155 14.63 0.31 0.69
N THR A 156 13.32 0.22 0.89
CA THR A 156 12.46 -0.59 0.03
C THR A 156 12.09 0.19 -1.23
N GLN A 157 12.41 -0.33 -2.40
CA GLN A 157 12.09 0.27 -3.69
C GLN A 157 10.58 0.55 -3.81
N GLY A 158 10.21 1.76 -4.25
CA GLY A 158 8.81 2.19 -4.41
C GLY A 158 8.10 2.55 -3.10
N SER A 159 8.79 2.47 -1.93
CA SER A 159 8.28 3.02 -0.67
C SER A 159 8.56 4.53 -0.57
N ASN A 160 7.93 5.20 0.41
CA ASN A 160 8.22 6.60 0.72
C ASN A 160 9.63 6.80 1.24
N ALA A 161 10.21 5.76 1.85
CA ALA A 161 11.55 5.79 2.43
C ALA A 161 12.63 6.21 1.43
N VAL A 162 12.45 5.91 0.13
CA VAL A 162 13.37 6.37 -0.93
C VAL A 162 13.48 7.89 -0.95
N GLY A 163 12.33 8.57 -0.93
CA GLY A 163 12.25 10.04 -0.93
C GLY A 163 12.74 10.65 0.38
N PHE A 164 12.35 10.08 1.51
CA PHE A 164 12.76 10.51 2.83
C PHE A 164 14.27 10.37 3.06
N THR A 165 14.84 9.22 2.65
CA THR A 165 16.29 8.99 2.74
C THR A 165 17.06 10.00 1.92
N ARG A 166 16.62 10.26 0.68
CA ARG A 166 17.26 11.28 -0.17
C ARG A 166 17.21 12.65 0.50
N LYS A 167 16.02 13.08 0.95
CA LYS A 167 15.86 14.38 1.62
C LYS A 167 16.79 14.53 2.82
N ILE A 168 16.79 13.57 3.73
CA ILE A 168 17.65 13.61 4.93
C ILE A 168 19.13 13.58 4.55
N ASN A 169 19.50 12.72 3.59
CA ASN A 169 20.88 12.62 3.12
C ASN A 169 21.42 13.96 2.59
N ASP A 170 20.62 14.64 1.77
CA ASP A 170 20.99 15.90 1.15
C ASP A 170 21.03 17.05 2.16
N GLU A 171 20.00 17.18 3.01
CA GLU A 171 19.88 18.24 4.01
C GLU A 171 20.96 18.14 5.10
N GLN A 172 21.27 16.92 5.56
CA GLN A 172 22.23 16.68 6.63
C GLN A 172 23.64 16.29 6.13
N LYS A 173 23.84 16.22 4.80
CA LYS A 173 25.13 15.87 4.16
C LYS A 173 25.70 14.58 4.73
N LEU A 174 24.87 13.54 4.76
CA LEU A 174 25.22 12.25 5.40
C LEU A 174 26.12 11.39 4.51
N GLU A 175 26.20 11.65 3.20
CA GLU A 175 27.02 10.87 2.25
C GLU A 175 26.68 9.37 2.29
N LEU A 176 25.38 9.04 2.38
CA LEU A 176 24.93 7.65 2.46
C LEU A 176 25.16 6.89 1.15
N THR A 177 25.65 5.67 1.29
CA THR A 177 25.47 4.67 0.23
C THR A 177 24.12 4.00 0.39
N VAL A 178 23.23 4.08 -0.62
CA VAL A 178 21.87 3.56 -0.51
C VAL A 178 21.67 2.31 -1.35
N ILE A 179 21.31 1.20 -0.72
CA ILE A 179 20.87 -0.05 -1.36
C ILE A 179 19.34 0.00 -1.47
N GLN A 180 18.80 -0.37 -2.62
CA GLN A 180 17.37 -0.56 -2.81
C GLN A 180 17.04 -2.05 -2.83
N ALA A 181 16.19 -2.49 -1.91
CA ALA A 181 15.68 -3.84 -1.82
C ALA A 181 14.28 -3.95 -2.45
N LYS A 182 13.92 -5.13 -2.93
CA LYS A 182 12.65 -5.40 -3.63
C LYS A 182 11.43 -5.24 -2.72
N ASP A 183 11.53 -5.70 -1.47
CA ASP A 183 10.44 -5.68 -0.49
C ASP A 183 11.00 -5.55 0.95
N HIS A 184 10.10 -5.53 1.96
CA HIS A 184 10.52 -5.34 3.34
C HIS A 184 11.34 -6.53 3.87
N GLY A 185 11.02 -7.75 3.45
CA GLY A 185 11.77 -8.95 3.84
C GLY A 185 13.21 -8.91 3.33
N GLU A 186 13.44 -8.49 2.08
CA GLU A 186 14.78 -8.30 1.53
C GLU A 186 15.52 -7.12 2.20
N SER A 187 14.79 -6.02 2.53
CA SER A 187 15.36 -4.90 3.28
C SER A 187 15.86 -5.36 4.65
N MET A 188 15.03 -6.13 5.37
CA MET A 188 15.39 -6.71 6.67
C MET A 188 16.58 -7.68 6.54
N LEU A 189 16.60 -8.53 5.53
CA LEU A 189 17.72 -9.44 5.27
C LEU A 189 19.02 -8.68 4.97
N THR A 190 18.93 -7.58 4.22
CA THR A 190 20.09 -6.72 3.90
C THR A 190 20.66 -6.07 5.17
N LEU A 191 19.79 -5.65 6.10
CA LEU A 191 20.20 -5.12 7.40
C LEU A 191 20.78 -6.22 8.31
N ASP A 192 20.09 -7.35 8.43
CA ASP A 192 20.49 -8.48 9.31
C ASP A 192 21.85 -9.07 8.89
N SER A 193 22.09 -9.20 7.60
CA SER A 193 23.37 -9.69 7.05
C SER A 193 24.53 -8.69 7.20
N GLY A 194 24.30 -7.46 7.64
CA GLY A 194 25.31 -6.41 7.77
C GLY A 194 25.72 -5.74 6.45
N ARG A 195 25.02 -6.02 5.34
CA ARG A 195 25.25 -5.31 4.06
C ARG A 195 24.85 -3.83 4.15
N ALA A 196 23.91 -3.50 5.03
CA ALA A 196 23.59 -2.16 5.47
C ALA A 196 23.60 -2.09 6.99
N VAL A 197 23.84 -0.91 7.56
CA VAL A 197 23.77 -0.69 9.01
C VAL A 197 22.45 -0.07 9.45
N ALA A 198 21.69 0.45 8.51
CA ALA A 198 20.39 1.09 8.76
C ALA A 198 19.40 0.78 7.63
N TRP A 199 18.12 0.72 8.00
CA TRP A 199 16.99 0.63 7.08
C TRP A 199 16.00 1.74 7.41
N MET A 200 15.67 2.61 6.41
CA MET A 200 14.62 3.61 6.53
C MET A 200 13.31 3.00 6.10
N GLU A 201 12.31 3.05 6.99
CA GLU A 201 10.91 2.73 6.68
C GLU A 201 10.01 3.32 7.78
N ASP A 202 8.74 3.04 7.74
CA ASP A 202 7.76 3.51 8.71
C ASP A 202 7.85 2.69 10.02
N ASP A 203 7.73 3.34 11.16
CA ASP A 203 7.97 2.81 12.51
C ASP A 203 7.30 1.45 12.77
N ILE A 204 6.03 1.32 12.39
CA ILE A 204 5.28 0.07 12.59
C ILE A 204 5.78 -1.08 11.71
N LEU A 205 6.16 -0.80 10.45
CA LEU A 205 6.73 -1.81 9.56
C LEU A 205 8.09 -2.28 10.08
N LEU A 206 8.92 -1.35 10.55
CA LEU A 206 10.18 -1.66 11.20
C LEU A 206 9.98 -2.46 12.49
N ALA A 207 8.99 -2.09 13.30
CA ALA A 207 8.65 -2.83 14.53
C ALA A 207 8.20 -4.27 14.22
N GLY A 208 7.38 -4.45 13.17
CA GLY A 208 6.92 -5.75 12.72
C GLY A 208 8.06 -6.66 12.26
N GLU A 209 8.93 -6.15 11.39
CA GLU A 209 10.08 -6.92 10.88
C GLU A 209 11.12 -7.20 11.98
N LYS A 210 11.36 -6.22 12.87
CA LYS A 210 12.21 -6.41 14.05
C LYS A 210 11.67 -7.51 14.97
N ALA A 211 10.36 -7.50 15.24
CA ALA A 211 9.72 -8.52 16.08
C ALA A 211 9.77 -9.92 15.45
N ASN A 212 9.71 -9.99 14.11
CA ASN A 212 9.82 -11.24 13.34
C ASN A 212 11.27 -11.72 13.17
N ALA A 213 12.28 -10.91 13.45
CA ALA A 213 13.69 -11.28 13.36
C ALA A 213 14.06 -12.41 14.33
N ARG A 214 15.08 -13.20 13.97
CA ARG A 214 15.61 -14.27 14.86
C ARG A 214 16.14 -13.72 16.18
N ASN A 215 16.77 -12.54 16.12
CA ASN A 215 17.29 -11.81 17.28
C ASN A 215 16.83 -10.34 17.20
N SER A 216 15.66 -10.05 17.74
CA SER A 216 15.12 -8.70 17.77
C SER A 216 15.98 -7.70 18.54
N ALA A 217 16.76 -8.15 19.52
CA ALA A 217 17.67 -7.32 20.32
C ALA A 217 18.88 -6.81 19.49
N ALA A 218 19.17 -7.43 18.34
CA ALA A 218 20.23 -6.97 17.44
C ALA A 218 19.89 -5.65 16.71
N PHE A 219 18.67 -5.12 16.90
CA PHE A 219 18.20 -3.93 16.19
C PHE A 219 17.59 -2.90 17.14
N ALA A 220 17.77 -1.63 16.81
CA ALA A 220 17.20 -0.49 17.54
C ALA A 220 16.51 0.48 16.58
N LEU A 221 15.40 1.08 17.02
CA LEU A 221 14.71 2.15 16.30
C LEU A 221 15.35 3.49 16.63
N VAL A 222 15.56 4.32 15.60
CA VAL A 222 16.13 5.67 15.73
C VAL A 222 15.21 6.67 15.03
N PRO A 223 14.73 7.72 15.72
CA PRO A 223 13.84 8.71 15.14
C PRO A 223 14.49 9.51 14.00
N THR A 224 13.65 9.94 13.04
CA THR A 224 14.07 10.82 11.93
C THR A 224 13.63 12.27 12.11
N ASN A 225 12.66 12.55 13.00
CA ASN A 225 11.97 13.83 13.16
C ASN A 225 11.21 14.30 11.90
N LEU A 226 10.84 13.37 11.02
CA LEU A 226 9.94 13.63 9.91
C LEU A 226 8.48 13.62 10.38
N ASP A 227 7.61 14.25 9.59
CA ASP A 227 6.18 14.35 9.88
C ASP A 227 5.49 12.97 9.81
N ASN A 228 4.31 12.91 10.46
CA ASN A 228 3.47 11.72 10.38
C ASN A 228 2.97 11.48 8.97
N ILE A 229 2.75 10.23 8.67
CA ILE A 229 2.15 9.75 7.44
C ILE A 229 0.90 8.95 7.72
N TYR A 230 -0.09 9.08 6.84
CA TYR A 230 -1.39 8.43 6.97
C TYR A 230 -1.49 7.28 5.98
N TYR A 231 -1.93 6.12 6.44
CA TYR A 231 -2.19 4.97 5.58
C TYR A 231 -3.67 4.86 5.26
N GLY A 232 -3.96 4.39 4.07
CA GLY A 232 -5.29 3.99 3.65
C GLY A 232 -5.22 2.79 2.70
N LEU A 233 -6.33 2.10 2.54
CA LEU A 233 -6.47 1.10 1.49
C LEU A 233 -6.54 1.82 0.15
N MET A 234 -5.84 1.29 -0.86
CA MET A 234 -5.64 1.97 -2.14
C MET A 234 -6.43 1.27 -3.25
N PHE A 235 -7.11 2.04 -4.08
CA PHE A 235 -7.92 1.57 -5.19
C PHE A 235 -7.88 2.58 -6.36
N ARG A 236 -8.58 2.28 -7.47
CA ARG A 236 -8.57 3.15 -8.64
C ARG A 236 -9.08 4.55 -8.32
N LYS A 237 -8.44 5.53 -8.93
CA LYS A 237 -8.87 6.92 -8.91
C LYS A 237 -10.18 7.10 -9.70
N ASP A 238 -10.91 8.16 -9.38
CA ASP A 238 -12.14 8.55 -10.08
C ASP A 238 -13.25 7.48 -10.03
N ASP A 239 -13.33 6.75 -8.90
CA ASP A 239 -14.36 5.76 -8.57
C ASP A 239 -15.11 6.14 -7.28
N PRO A 240 -15.98 7.16 -7.33
CA PRO A 240 -16.65 7.68 -6.15
C PRO A 240 -17.61 6.69 -5.51
N GLU A 241 -18.21 5.78 -6.30
CA GLU A 241 -19.13 4.78 -5.78
C GLU A 241 -18.38 3.72 -4.95
N PHE A 242 -17.27 3.21 -5.48
CA PHE A 242 -16.43 2.27 -4.74
C PHE A 242 -15.79 2.92 -3.51
N LYS A 243 -15.32 4.18 -3.63
CA LYS A 243 -14.82 4.95 -2.48
C LYS A 243 -15.88 5.09 -1.39
N THR A 244 -17.11 5.44 -1.74
CA THR A 244 -18.21 5.58 -0.79
C THR A 244 -18.50 4.27 -0.06
N LEU A 245 -18.47 3.14 -0.79
CA LEU A 245 -18.64 1.81 -0.20
C LEU A 245 -17.50 1.51 0.79
N VAL A 246 -16.24 1.67 0.36
CA VAL A 246 -15.05 1.38 1.19
C VAL A 246 -15.05 2.25 2.45
N ASP A 247 -15.20 3.57 2.30
CA ASP A 247 -15.21 4.51 3.43
C ASP A 247 -16.40 4.26 4.36
N GLY A 248 -17.55 3.89 3.82
CA GLY A 248 -18.73 3.53 4.60
C GLY A 248 -18.52 2.29 5.47
N VAL A 249 -17.83 1.26 4.95
CA VAL A 249 -17.46 0.07 5.72
C VAL A 249 -16.48 0.41 6.82
N LEU A 250 -15.38 1.10 6.48
CA LEU A 250 -14.34 1.46 7.45
C LEU A 250 -14.86 2.39 8.54
N GLY A 251 -15.62 3.41 8.16
CA GLY A 251 -16.28 4.31 9.11
C GLY A 251 -17.30 3.59 10.01
N GLY A 252 -18.00 2.59 9.47
CA GLY A 252 -18.89 1.72 10.25
C GLY A 252 -18.13 0.89 11.29
N LEU A 253 -17.01 0.28 10.92
CA LEU A 253 -16.14 -0.46 11.85
C LEU A 253 -15.58 0.45 12.95
N MET A 254 -15.14 1.67 12.59
CA MET A 254 -14.66 2.67 13.55
C MET A 254 -15.75 3.10 14.51
N LYS A 255 -16.94 3.41 14.01
CA LYS A 255 -18.08 3.84 14.82
C LYS A 255 -18.61 2.75 15.77
N SER A 256 -18.52 1.49 15.39
CA SER A 256 -19.01 0.35 16.21
C SER A 256 -18.00 -0.16 17.23
N GLY A 257 -16.75 0.30 17.21
CA GLY A 257 -15.65 -0.21 18.03
C GLY A 257 -15.03 -1.52 17.50
N GLU A 258 -15.47 -2.03 16.34
CA GLU A 258 -14.87 -3.23 15.75
C GLU A 258 -13.47 -2.94 15.21
N PHE A 259 -13.20 -1.70 14.75
CA PHE A 259 -11.87 -1.30 14.33
C PHE A 259 -10.85 -1.39 15.48
N GLU A 260 -11.21 -0.94 16.69
CA GLU A 260 -10.37 -1.03 17.87
C GLU A 260 -10.09 -2.48 18.27
N LYS A 261 -11.08 -3.39 18.10
CA LYS A 261 -10.85 -4.82 18.33
C LYS A 261 -9.86 -5.41 17.33
N LEU A 262 -9.99 -5.05 16.03
CA LEU A 262 -9.02 -5.43 15.01
C LEU A 262 -7.64 -4.83 15.30
N TYR A 263 -7.57 -3.57 15.71
CA TYR A 263 -6.34 -2.93 16.13
C TYR A 263 -5.66 -3.72 17.27
N LYS A 264 -6.39 -4.00 18.33
CA LYS A 264 -5.89 -4.79 19.47
C LYS A 264 -5.40 -6.18 19.05
N LYS A 265 -6.15 -6.84 18.15
CA LYS A 265 -5.76 -8.16 17.60
C LYS A 265 -4.38 -8.10 16.94
N TRP A 266 -4.11 -7.09 16.09
CA TRP A 266 -2.95 -7.07 15.22
C TRP A 266 -1.74 -6.30 15.79
N TYR A 267 -1.95 -5.37 16.73
CA TYR A 267 -0.88 -4.52 17.26
C TYR A 267 -0.56 -4.76 18.73
N GLU A 268 -1.53 -5.29 19.49
CA GLU A 268 -1.39 -5.42 20.96
C GLU A 268 -1.58 -6.85 21.45
N SER A 269 -1.73 -7.82 20.55
CA SER A 269 -1.91 -9.23 20.88
C SER A 269 -0.91 -10.09 20.11
N PRO A 270 -0.71 -11.36 20.51
CA PRO A 270 0.14 -12.28 19.78
C PRO A 270 -0.40 -12.56 18.36
N ILE A 271 0.45 -12.38 17.33
CA ILE A 271 0.13 -12.59 15.93
C ILE A 271 1.05 -13.62 15.27
N PRO A 272 0.57 -14.32 14.21
CA PRO A 272 1.41 -15.25 13.45
C PRO A 272 2.60 -14.52 12.78
N PRO A 273 3.62 -15.25 12.27
CA PRO A 273 3.78 -16.70 12.37
C PRO A 273 4.41 -17.17 13.70
N ARG A 274 5.02 -16.26 14.46
CA ARG A 274 5.84 -16.59 15.65
C ARG A 274 5.19 -16.23 16.97
N ASN A 275 3.88 -15.97 16.97
CA ASN A 275 3.15 -15.54 18.17
C ASN A 275 3.76 -14.26 18.80
N MET A 276 4.24 -13.34 17.96
CA MET A 276 4.86 -12.09 18.38
C MET A 276 3.81 -11.05 18.74
N ASN A 277 4.05 -10.28 19.80
CA ASN A 277 3.24 -9.13 20.16
C ASN A 277 4.05 -7.86 19.89
N LEU A 278 3.50 -6.96 19.07
CA LEU A 278 4.19 -5.72 18.72
C LEU A 278 4.14 -4.70 19.85
N ALA A 279 3.21 -4.86 20.79
CA ALA A 279 2.98 -3.95 21.91
C ALA A 279 2.91 -2.47 21.43
N PHE A 280 2.19 -2.24 20.34
CA PHE A 280 2.13 -0.96 19.63
C PHE A 280 0.76 -0.30 19.85
N PRO A 281 0.60 0.54 20.89
CA PRO A 281 -0.68 1.14 21.20
C PRO A 281 -1.11 2.17 20.15
N MET A 282 -2.43 2.34 19.99
CA MET A 282 -2.99 3.31 19.06
C MET A 282 -2.56 4.73 19.43
N SER A 283 -1.91 5.44 18.51
CA SER A 283 -1.50 6.83 18.68
C SER A 283 -2.71 7.77 18.83
N ASP A 284 -2.51 8.91 19.49
CA ASP A 284 -3.62 9.88 19.67
C ASP A 284 -4.09 10.43 18.31
N LYS A 285 -3.20 10.64 17.36
CA LYS A 285 -3.56 11.02 15.98
C LYS A 285 -4.43 9.96 15.28
N LEU A 286 -4.17 8.69 15.48
CA LEU A 286 -5.03 7.63 14.93
C LEU A 286 -6.37 7.58 15.65
N LYS A 287 -6.41 7.76 16.99
CA LYS A 287 -7.66 7.87 17.75
C LYS A 287 -8.55 9.02 17.25
N GLU A 288 -7.94 10.15 16.89
CA GLU A 288 -8.65 11.27 16.25
C GLU A 288 -9.25 10.87 14.90
N ARG A 289 -8.48 10.16 14.06
CA ARG A 289 -8.98 9.67 12.77
C ARG A 289 -10.09 8.61 12.92
N VAL A 290 -10.03 7.77 13.93
CA VAL A 290 -11.10 6.81 14.25
C VAL A 290 -12.39 7.52 14.67
N LYS A 291 -12.30 8.60 15.47
CA LYS A 291 -13.46 9.42 15.88
C LYS A 291 -14.03 10.26 14.73
N ALA A 292 -13.18 10.74 13.83
CA ALA A 292 -13.55 11.57 12.67
C ALA A 292 -12.85 11.05 11.41
N PRO A 293 -13.38 9.96 10.80
CA PRO A 293 -12.75 9.31 9.65
C PRO A 293 -12.52 10.27 8.48
N SER A 294 -11.29 10.32 7.97
CA SER A 294 -10.89 11.21 6.88
C SER A 294 -9.69 10.63 6.14
N ASP A 295 -9.64 10.89 4.81
CA ASP A 295 -8.51 10.59 3.93
C ASP A 295 -7.58 11.80 3.74
N LYS A 296 -7.84 12.92 4.41
CA LYS A 296 -7.00 14.11 4.34
C LYS A 296 -5.60 13.80 4.90
N ILE A 297 -4.60 14.28 4.19
CA ILE A 297 -3.21 14.30 4.63
C ILE A 297 -2.93 15.68 5.24
N ASP A 298 -2.21 15.71 6.34
CA ASP A 298 -1.68 16.98 6.86
C ASP A 298 -0.61 17.42 5.84
N GLY A 299 -0.80 18.63 5.27
CA GLY A 299 -0.04 19.18 4.14
C GLY A 299 1.38 19.58 4.47
#